data_db2dc737d9bcce55217ea85cb0de99eb
#
_entry.id   db2dc737d9bcce55217ea85cb0de99eb
#
_cell.length_a   1.000
_cell.length_b   1.000
_cell.length_c   1.000
_cell.angle_alpha   90.00
_cell.angle_beta   90.00
_cell.angle_gamma   90.00
#
_symmetry.space_group_name_H-M   'P 1'
#
loop_
_entity.id
_entity.type
_entity.pdbx_description
1 polymer ?
#
loop_
_entity_poly.entity_id
_entity_poly.type
_entity_poly.pdbx_seq_one_letter_code
_entity_poly.pdbx_strand_id
1 'polypeptide(L)'
;SLIKLAQDIDFFELFKRIEAKYATCFLLESLGEESYISRHHAIGFDPAMTVLAKDRHTLTITNNRTGESTDYTCDNPYQLLREITPQHVISRSHTGGLVGFLGFDSVNFFEPTLNIQTSDDFEPFKFGVYLDGLSLDKMTGEIFYYYYDTDHQSNRIDEIKSLLNAISPDYTQPTAEHLGDGMNREQHAAAVMKVKEDIKAGLIFQCEVGFKSHYRIQGDSMPIYSKLREVNPSPHMYYVKFGVQKIIGA
;
A
#
# COMPACT_ATOMS: atom_id res chain seq x y z
N SER A 1 -19.52 8.48 -9.37
CA SER A 1 -20.54 8.92 -8.37
C SER A 1 -19.92 9.13 -7.01
N LEU A 2 -20.43 10.11 -6.25
CA LEU A 2 -20.01 10.43 -4.89
C LEU A 2 -21.24 10.46 -3.99
N ILE A 3 -21.17 9.81 -2.83
CA ILE A 3 -22.20 9.82 -1.81
C ILE A 3 -21.57 10.32 -0.51
N LYS A 4 -22.06 11.45 0.02
CA LYS A 4 -21.63 11.96 1.31
C LYS A 4 -22.19 11.09 2.43
N LEU A 5 -21.31 10.65 3.34
CA LEU A 5 -21.70 9.93 4.55
C LEU A 5 -21.99 10.91 5.69
N ALA A 6 -22.63 10.41 6.76
CA ALA A 6 -22.84 11.21 7.97
C ALA A 6 -21.50 11.68 8.55
N GLN A 7 -21.51 12.84 9.19
CA GLN A 7 -20.40 13.32 10.03
C GLN A 7 -20.35 12.46 11.32
N ASP A 8 -19.24 12.45 12.01
CA ASP A 8 -18.98 11.72 13.27
C ASP A 8 -18.60 10.22 13.10
N ILE A 9 -18.07 9.85 11.93
CA ILE A 9 -17.50 8.53 11.71
C ILE A 9 -16.00 8.56 12.09
N ASP A 10 -15.58 7.72 13.03
CA ASP A 10 -14.17 7.44 13.21
C ASP A 10 -13.65 6.63 12.02
N PHE A 11 -12.87 7.30 11.16
CA PHE A 11 -12.40 6.75 9.89
C PHE A 11 -11.43 5.59 10.08
N PHE A 12 -10.64 5.62 11.17
CA PHE A 12 -9.74 4.53 11.50
C PHE A 12 -10.48 3.31 12.07
N GLU A 13 -11.49 3.52 12.92
CA GLU A 13 -12.36 2.44 13.39
C GLU A 13 -13.12 1.79 12.23
N LEU A 14 -13.58 2.57 11.26
CA LEU A 14 -14.18 2.03 10.04
C LEU A 14 -13.17 1.18 9.26
N PHE A 15 -11.92 1.63 9.13
CA PHE A 15 -10.88 0.85 8.47
C PHE A 15 -10.60 -0.48 9.19
N LYS A 16 -10.57 -0.51 10.50
CA LYS A 16 -10.40 -1.76 11.26
C LYS A 16 -11.47 -2.79 10.91
N ARG A 17 -12.72 -2.37 10.79
CA ARG A 17 -13.84 -3.25 10.39
C ARG A 17 -13.71 -3.74 8.95
N ILE A 18 -13.22 -2.88 8.06
CA ILE A 18 -12.92 -3.24 6.67
C ILE A 18 -11.76 -4.24 6.61
N GLU A 19 -10.67 -3.99 7.34
CA GLU A 19 -9.50 -4.87 7.39
C GLU A 19 -9.84 -6.27 7.88
N ALA A 20 -10.68 -6.37 8.89
CA ALA A 20 -11.14 -7.66 9.43
C ALA A 20 -12.03 -8.44 8.45
N LYS A 21 -12.78 -7.74 7.60
CA LYS A 21 -13.73 -8.35 6.66
C LYS A 21 -13.09 -8.74 5.33
N TYR A 22 -12.19 -7.91 4.79
CA TYR A 22 -11.69 -8.09 3.44
C TYR A 22 -10.24 -8.58 3.40
N ALA A 23 -9.97 -9.52 2.51
CA ALA A 23 -8.61 -10.04 2.29
C ALA A 23 -7.66 -9.00 1.68
N THR A 24 -8.21 -8.06 0.89
CA THR A 24 -7.42 -7.02 0.23
C THR A 24 -8.05 -5.66 0.51
N CYS A 25 -7.25 -4.77 1.11
CA CYS A 25 -7.66 -3.41 1.44
C CYS A 25 -6.43 -2.52 1.69
N PHE A 26 -6.66 -1.21 1.72
CA PHE A 26 -5.66 -0.25 2.14
C PHE A 26 -6.25 0.90 2.95
N LEU A 27 -5.41 1.51 3.76
CA LEU A 27 -5.58 2.82 4.35
C LEU A 27 -4.38 3.69 3.97
N LEU A 28 -4.64 4.84 3.36
CA LEU A 28 -3.69 5.93 3.22
C LEU A 28 -4.17 7.07 4.10
N GLU A 29 -3.33 7.52 5.02
CA GLU A 29 -3.71 8.59 5.93
C GLU A 29 -2.57 9.59 6.18
N SER A 30 -2.94 10.78 6.59
CA SER A 30 -2.04 11.89 6.85
C SER A 30 -2.26 12.36 8.27
N LEU A 31 -1.37 11.98 9.20
CA LEU A 31 -1.50 12.26 10.64
C LEU A 31 -0.64 13.44 11.11
N GLY A 32 0.25 13.96 10.27
CA GLY A 32 1.05 15.15 10.59
C GLY A 32 0.21 16.40 10.80
N GLU A 33 0.87 17.52 11.06
CA GLU A 33 0.23 18.83 11.20
C GLU A 33 -0.71 19.14 10.04
N GLU A 34 -1.80 19.85 10.32
CA GLU A 34 -2.76 20.25 9.30
C GLU A 34 -2.09 21.15 8.26
N SER A 35 -1.99 20.64 7.05
CA SER A 35 -1.42 21.33 5.91
C SER A 35 -2.12 20.90 4.63
N TYR A 36 -1.84 21.58 3.53
CA TYR A 36 -2.35 21.16 2.22
C TYR A 36 -1.90 19.74 1.84
N ILE A 37 -0.71 19.32 2.28
CA ILE A 37 -0.15 17.99 2.01
C ILE A 37 -0.83 16.92 2.86
N SER A 38 -1.25 17.24 4.08
CA SER A 38 -1.84 16.29 5.04
C SER A 38 -3.38 16.39 5.12
N ARG A 39 -4.05 16.62 3.98
CA ARG A 39 -5.47 16.92 3.95
C ARG A 39 -6.38 15.70 3.87
N HIS A 40 -5.98 14.67 3.12
CA HIS A 40 -6.90 13.59 2.76
C HIS A 40 -6.50 12.26 3.37
N HIS A 41 -7.52 11.48 3.78
CA HIS A 41 -7.38 10.05 4.04
C HIS A 41 -8.16 9.27 2.98
N ALA A 42 -7.71 8.06 2.66
CA ALA A 42 -8.39 7.19 1.71
C ALA A 42 -8.40 5.74 2.20
N ILE A 43 -9.53 5.07 2.01
CA ILE A 43 -9.68 3.62 2.21
C ILE A 43 -10.16 3.02 0.90
N GLY A 44 -9.49 1.94 0.46
CA GLY A 44 -9.99 1.04 -0.57
C GLY A 44 -10.05 -0.38 -0.04
N PHE A 45 -10.98 -1.17 -0.56
CA PHE A 45 -11.18 -2.54 -0.16
C PHE A 45 -11.79 -3.35 -1.30
N ASP A 46 -11.51 -4.65 -1.31
CA ASP A 46 -12.08 -5.59 -2.25
C ASP A 46 -11.93 -5.13 -3.72
N PRO A 47 -10.68 -4.98 -4.22
CA PRO A 47 -10.44 -4.46 -5.56
C PRO A 47 -11.07 -5.34 -6.63
N ALA A 48 -11.55 -4.73 -7.73
CA ALA A 48 -12.15 -5.44 -8.84
C ALA A 48 -11.16 -6.39 -9.54
N MET A 49 -9.91 -5.97 -9.64
CA MET A 49 -8.82 -6.74 -10.23
C MET A 49 -7.56 -6.62 -9.38
N THR A 50 -6.70 -7.64 -9.48
CA THR A 50 -5.32 -7.59 -9.00
C THR A 50 -4.38 -7.72 -10.19
N VAL A 51 -3.37 -6.86 -10.24
CA VAL A 51 -2.33 -6.83 -11.27
C VAL A 51 -0.98 -6.98 -10.60
N LEU A 52 -0.17 -7.93 -11.07
CA LEU A 52 1.16 -8.16 -10.51
C LEU A 52 2.19 -8.53 -11.58
N ALA A 53 3.46 -8.23 -11.33
CA ALA A 53 4.56 -8.84 -12.07
C ALA A 53 4.90 -10.17 -11.41
N LYS A 54 4.62 -11.27 -12.10
CA LYS A 54 4.96 -12.62 -11.62
C LYS A 54 6.47 -12.86 -11.66
N ASP A 55 7.10 -12.33 -12.69
CA ASP A 55 8.53 -12.35 -12.95
C ASP A 55 8.92 -11.18 -13.87
N ARG A 56 10.13 -11.22 -14.44
CA ARG A 56 10.64 -10.16 -15.32
C ARG A 56 9.94 -10.06 -16.68
N HIS A 57 9.14 -11.05 -17.06
CA HIS A 57 8.54 -11.17 -18.40
C HIS A 57 7.05 -11.49 -18.37
N THR A 58 6.46 -11.57 -17.18
CA THR A 58 5.05 -11.98 -17.05
C THR A 58 4.28 -10.99 -16.19
N LEU A 59 3.28 -10.34 -16.79
CA LEU A 59 2.24 -9.58 -16.10
C LEU A 59 1.02 -10.48 -15.90
N THR A 60 0.58 -10.64 -14.67
CA THR A 60 -0.65 -11.39 -14.33
C THR A 60 -1.75 -10.42 -13.96
N ILE A 61 -2.92 -10.58 -14.58
CA ILE A 61 -4.14 -9.85 -14.23
C ILE A 61 -5.18 -10.86 -13.76
N THR A 62 -5.65 -10.69 -12.54
CA THR A 62 -6.70 -11.51 -11.93
C THR A 62 -7.99 -10.70 -11.79
N ASN A 63 -9.09 -11.18 -12.35
CA ASN A 63 -10.42 -10.66 -12.04
C ASN A 63 -10.85 -11.23 -10.67
N ASN A 64 -10.92 -10.39 -9.65
CA ASN A 64 -11.23 -10.84 -8.29
C ASN A 64 -12.71 -11.25 -8.11
N ARG A 65 -13.59 -10.91 -9.06
CA ARG A 65 -15.02 -11.32 -9.03
C ARG A 65 -15.23 -12.74 -9.54
N THR A 66 -14.50 -13.11 -10.61
CA THR A 66 -14.63 -14.45 -11.23
C THR A 66 -13.54 -15.41 -10.75
N GLY A 67 -12.42 -14.90 -10.23
CA GLY A 67 -11.23 -15.66 -9.89
C GLY A 67 -10.38 -16.04 -11.11
N GLU A 68 -10.74 -15.58 -12.30
CA GLU A 68 -9.99 -15.85 -13.53
C GLU A 68 -8.70 -15.04 -13.56
N SER A 69 -7.59 -15.69 -13.88
CA SER A 69 -6.28 -15.08 -14.04
C SER A 69 -5.75 -15.27 -15.45
N THR A 70 -5.18 -14.23 -16.00
CA THR A 70 -4.54 -14.24 -17.32
C THR A 70 -3.09 -13.78 -17.20
N ASP A 71 -2.17 -14.59 -17.71
CA ASP A 71 -0.75 -14.26 -17.80
C ASP A 71 -0.46 -13.67 -19.19
N TYR A 72 0.18 -12.50 -19.21
CA TYR A 72 0.63 -11.82 -20.41
C TYR A 72 2.15 -11.85 -20.46
N THR A 73 2.69 -12.57 -21.44
CA THR A 73 4.15 -12.56 -21.70
C THR A 73 4.52 -11.25 -22.39
N CYS A 74 5.53 -10.56 -21.88
CA CYS A 74 5.98 -9.26 -22.37
C CYS A 74 7.46 -9.04 -22.07
N ASP A 75 8.08 -8.11 -22.75
CA ASP A 75 9.48 -7.74 -22.52
C ASP A 75 9.66 -7.02 -21.17
N ASN A 76 8.65 -6.25 -20.76
CA ASN A 76 8.68 -5.49 -19.52
C ASN A 76 7.27 -5.34 -18.93
N PRO A 77 6.95 -6.05 -17.84
CA PRO A 77 5.65 -5.98 -17.18
C PRO A 77 5.23 -4.58 -16.71
N TYR A 78 6.19 -3.75 -16.28
CA TYR A 78 5.88 -2.38 -15.87
C TYR A 78 5.47 -1.51 -17.07
N GLN A 79 6.16 -1.66 -18.20
CA GLN A 79 5.78 -0.94 -19.41
C GLN A 79 4.40 -1.35 -19.91
N LEU A 80 4.11 -2.65 -19.91
CA LEU A 80 2.76 -3.15 -20.23
C LEU A 80 1.70 -2.61 -19.27
N LEU A 81 1.96 -2.61 -17.95
CA LEU A 81 1.06 -1.99 -16.97
C LEU A 81 0.78 -0.53 -17.31
N ARG A 82 1.81 0.24 -17.65
CA ARG A 82 1.67 1.65 -18.02
C ARG A 82 0.81 1.84 -19.27
N GLU A 83 0.96 0.97 -20.27
CA GLU A 83 0.19 1.02 -21.53
C GLU A 83 -1.30 0.73 -21.33
N ILE A 84 -1.62 -0.26 -20.47
CA ILE A 84 -3.02 -0.64 -20.19
C ILE A 84 -3.69 0.27 -19.16
N THR A 85 -2.92 1.06 -18.40
CA THR A 85 -3.49 1.97 -17.39
C THR A 85 -4.10 3.20 -18.06
N PRO A 86 -5.38 3.53 -17.82
CA PRO A 86 -6.01 4.72 -18.35
C PRO A 86 -5.25 6.01 -17.97
N GLN A 87 -4.99 6.87 -18.97
CA GLN A 87 -4.21 8.10 -18.79
C GLN A 87 -5.07 9.32 -18.39
N HIS A 88 -6.38 9.12 -18.21
CA HIS A 88 -7.29 10.21 -17.89
C HIS A 88 -7.47 10.40 -16.39
N VAL A 89 -7.20 11.62 -15.93
CA VAL A 89 -7.51 12.05 -14.56
C VAL A 89 -8.92 12.62 -14.54
N ILE A 90 -9.83 11.99 -13.83
CA ILE A 90 -11.25 12.38 -13.74
C ILE A 90 -11.61 13.03 -12.41
N SER A 91 -10.71 13.09 -11.45
CA SER A 91 -10.94 13.72 -10.16
C SER A 91 -9.68 14.43 -9.63
N ARG A 92 -9.90 15.45 -8.80
CA ARG A 92 -8.85 16.19 -8.07
C ARG A 92 -8.53 15.58 -6.70
N SER A 93 -9.39 14.69 -6.20
CA SER A 93 -9.21 13.93 -4.96
C SER A 93 -9.01 12.46 -5.26
N HIS A 94 -8.50 11.69 -4.28
CA HIS A 94 -8.38 10.25 -4.44
C HIS A 94 -9.76 9.62 -4.64
N THR A 95 -9.97 9.00 -5.78
CA THR A 95 -11.21 8.32 -6.16
C THR A 95 -10.92 6.99 -6.84
N GLY A 96 -10.05 6.17 -6.25
CA GLY A 96 -9.72 4.84 -6.77
C GLY A 96 -8.51 4.81 -7.68
N GLY A 97 -8.42 3.74 -8.47
CA GLY A 97 -7.31 3.45 -9.36
C GLY A 97 -6.42 2.33 -8.86
N LEU A 98 -5.15 2.38 -9.21
CA LEU A 98 -4.15 1.40 -8.82
C LEU A 98 -3.55 1.79 -7.45
N VAL A 99 -3.71 0.93 -6.45
CA VAL A 99 -3.03 1.07 -5.16
C VAL A 99 -2.36 -0.25 -4.80
N GLY A 100 -1.10 -0.18 -4.38
CA GLY A 100 -0.30 -1.35 -4.07
C GLY A 100 1.15 -0.98 -3.79
N PHE A 101 2.09 -1.79 -4.27
CA PHE A 101 3.50 -1.56 -4.05
C PHE A 101 4.37 -1.86 -5.27
N LEU A 102 5.51 -1.20 -5.31
CA LEU A 102 6.68 -1.53 -6.13
C LEU A 102 7.77 -2.00 -5.19
N GLY A 103 8.21 -3.25 -5.34
CA GLY A 103 9.38 -3.77 -4.64
C GLY A 103 10.65 -3.05 -5.10
N PHE A 104 11.69 -3.05 -4.26
CA PHE A 104 12.97 -2.43 -4.63
C PHE A 104 13.59 -3.06 -5.89
N ASP A 105 13.41 -4.35 -6.07
CA ASP A 105 13.89 -5.12 -7.24
C ASP A 105 13.13 -4.79 -8.54
N SER A 106 11.99 -4.09 -8.47
CA SER A 106 11.32 -3.56 -9.65
C SER A 106 12.15 -2.51 -10.41
N VAL A 107 13.23 -1.99 -9.79
CA VAL A 107 14.23 -1.16 -10.47
C VAL A 107 14.80 -1.84 -11.72
N ASN A 108 14.85 -3.17 -11.77
CA ASN A 108 15.26 -3.94 -12.93
C ASN A 108 14.40 -3.68 -14.19
N PHE A 109 13.15 -3.18 -14.02
CA PHE A 109 12.30 -2.79 -15.15
C PHE A 109 12.68 -1.43 -15.75
N PHE A 110 13.38 -0.60 -14.99
CA PHE A 110 13.76 0.77 -15.37
C PHE A 110 15.22 0.88 -15.78
N GLU A 111 16.08 0.09 -15.10
CA GLU A 111 17.53 0.10 -15.28
C GLU A 111 18.03 -1.32 -15.59
N PRO A 112 18.01 -1.75 -16.87
CA PRO A 112 18.37 -3.12 -17.25
C PRO A 112 19.83 -3.50 -16.93
N THR A 113 20.71 -2.50 -16.74
CA THR A 113 22.11 -2.72 -16.33
C THR A 113 22.26 -3.15 -14.89
N LEU A 114 21.27 -2.85 -14.04
CA LEU A 114 21.20 -3.35 -12.68
C LEU A 114 20.63 -4.76 -12.70
N ASN A 115 21.29 -5.67 -12.05
CA ASN A 115 20.79 -7.04 -11.89
C ASN A 115 20.54 -7.31 -10.41
N ILE A 116 19.60 -6.54 -9.83
CA ILE A 116 19.20 -6.70 -8.44
C ILE A 116 18.47 -8.04 -8.28
N GLN A 117 18.85 -8.79 -7.26
CA GLN A 117 18.19 -10.05 -6.94
C GLN A 117 16.74 -9.79 -6.54
N THR A 118 15.82 -10.57 -7.10
CA THR A 118 14.39 -10.50 -6.75
C THR A 118 14.16 -11.07 -5.34
N SER A 119 13.18 -10.52 -4.66
CA SER A 119 12.72 -11.02 -3.37
C SER A 119 11.89 -12.30 -3.57
N ASP A 120 12.06 -13.28 -2.68
CA ASP A 120 11.21 -14.47 -2.64
C ASP A 120 9.89 -14.21 -1.85
N ASP A 121 9.83 -13.13 -1.07
CA ASP A 121 8.71 -12.82 -0.18
C ASP A 121 7.63 -11.96 -0.84
N PHE A 122 8.03 -11.15 -1.85
CA PHE A 122 7.15 -10.20 -2.52
C PHE A 122 7.39 -10.23 -4.03
N GLU A 123 6.32 -10.05 -4.78
CA GLU A 123 6.39 -9.81 -6.22
C GLU A 123 7.10 -8.49 -6.52
N PRO A 124 7.76 -8.31 -7.69
CA PRO A 124 8.37 -7.03 -8.06
C PRO A 124 7.39 -5.86 -7.98
N PHE A 125 6.14 -6.06 -8.34
CA PHE A 125 5.04 -5.16 -7.99
C PHE A 125 3.71 -5.90 -7.91
N LYS A 126 2.78 -5.32 -7.12
CA LYS A 126 1.41 -5.79 -7.01
C LYS A 126 0.47 -4.63 -6.72
N PHE A 127 -0.60 -4.53 -7.49
CA PHE A 127 -1.62 -3.50 -7.37
C PHE A 127 -3.02 -4.08 -7.36
N GLY A 128 -3.87 -3.53 -6.50
CA GLY A 128 -5.32 -3.68 -6.61
C GLY A 128 -5.89 -2.56 -7.48
N VAL A 129 -6.88 -2.89 -8.32
CA VAL A 129 -7.67 -1.91 -9.09
C VAL A 129 -8.94 -1.63 -8.30
N TYR A 130 -8.99 -0.47 -7.67
CA TYR A 130 -10.10 -0.06 -6.81
C TYR A 130 -11.06 0.84 -7.58
N LEU A 131 -12.27 0.36 -7.79
CA LEU A 131 -13.33 1.08 -8.49
C LEU A 131 -14.31 1.77 -7.54
N ASP A 132 -14.14 1.54 -6.24
CA ASP A 132 -14.84 2.26 -5.19
C ASP A 132 -13.99 2.35 -3.92
N GLY A 133 -14.45 3.17 -2.97
CA GLY A 133 -13.76 3.36 -1.69
C GLY A 133 -14.28 4.57 -0.92
N LEU A 134 -13.54 4.94 0.10
CA LEU A 134 -13.88 6.02 1.01
C LEU A 134 -12.79 7.10 1.00
N SER A 135 -13.19 8.34 1.08
CA SER A 135 -12.30 9.50 1.20
C SER A 135 -12.77 10.41 2.32
N LEU A 136 -11.85 10.81 3.20
CA LEU A 136 -12.07 11.81 4.24
C LEU A 136 -11.27 13.08 3.89
N ASP A 137 -11.93 14.20 3.86
CA ASP A 137 -11.29 15.53 3.85
C ASP A 137 -11.19 16.04 5.30
N LYS A 138 -9.99 16.09 5.85
CA LYS A 138 -9.72 16.52 7.23
C LYS A 138 -10.11 17.97 7.49
N MET A 139 -10.00 18.85 6.48
CA MET A 139 -10.33 20.28 6.65
C MET A 139 -11.81 20.52 6.82
N THR A 140 -12.66 19.71 6.17
CA THR A 140 -14.11 19.85 6.25
C THR A 140 -14.77 18.80 7.16
N GLY A 141 -14.04 17.75 7.53
CA GLY A 141 -14.57 16.58 8.23
C GLY A 141 -15.51 15.73 7.38
N GLU A 142 -15.58 16.01 6.08
CA GLU A 142 -16.51 15.31 5.19
C GLU A 142 -15.95 13.97 4.75
N ILE A 143 -16.79 12.93 4.85
CA ILE A 143 -16.48 11.58 4.37
C ILE A 143 -17.37 11.29 3.18
N PHE A 144 -16.74 10.81 2.11
CA PHE A 144 -17.41 10.43 0.88
C PHE A 144 -17.14 8.97 0.57
N TYR A 145 -18.19 8.26 0.15
CA TYR A 145 -18.09 7.04 -0.60
C TYR A 145 -18.10 7.39 -2.10
N TYR A 146 -17.07 6.99 -2.83
CA TYR A 146 -17.02 7.11 -4.28
C TYR A 146 -17.16 5.74 -4.92
N TYR A 147 -17.78 5.67 -6.10
CA TYR A 147 -17.83 4.46 -6.89
C TYR A 147 -17.96 4.77 -8.39
N TYR A 148 -17.43 3.86 -9.19
CA TYR A 148 -17.59 3.82 -10.63
C TYR A 148 -18.66 2.78 -10.95
N ASP A 149 -19.74 3.22 -11.59
CA ASP A 149 -20.82 2.32 -12.01
C ASP A 149 -20.38 1.65 -13.32
N THR A 150 -19.90 0.44 -13.22
CA THR A 150 -19.38 -0.37 -14.32
C THR A 150 -19.90 -1.81 -14.18
N ASP A 151 -19.70 -2.63 -15.22
CA ASP A 151 -20.04 -4.06 -15.18
C ASP A 151 -19.29 -4.83 -14.07
N HIS A 152 -18.18 -4.27 -13.58
CA HIS A 152 -17.32 -4.86 -12.54
C HIS A 152 -17.57 -4.32 -11.14
N GLN A 153 -18.29 -3.22 -10.99
CA GLN A 153 -18.52 -2.56 -9.72
C GLN A 153 -19.86 -1.81 -9.72
N SER A 154 -20.66 -2.06 -8.70
CA SER A 154 -21.91 -1.35 -8.43
C SER A 154 -21.84 -0.60 -7.10
N ASN A 155 -22.89 0.17 -6.82
CA ASN A 155 -23.02 0.89 -5.56
C ASN A 155 -23.14 -0.09 -4.37
N ARG A 156 -22.21 0.01 -3.41
CA ARG A 156 -22.18 -0.81 -2.17
C ARG A 156 -22.49 0.00 -0.90
N ILE A 157 -23.27 1.08 -1.03
CA ILE A 157 -23.55 1.97 0.11
C ILE A 157 -24.20 1.27 1.30
N ASP A 158 -25.06 0.27 1.06
CA ASP A 158 -25.73 -0.44 2.14
C ASP A 158 -24.76 -1.39 2.88
N GLU A 159 -23.77 -1.93 2.19
CA GLU A 159 -22.67 -2.67 2.80
C GLU A 159 -21.80 -1.75 3.68
N ILE A 160 -21.49 -0.54 3.22
CA ILE A 160 -20.76 0.45 4.00
C ILE A 160 -21.56 0.87 5.23
N LYS A 161 -22.85 1.12 5.11
CA LYS A 161 -23.72 1.40 6.26
C LYS A 161 -23.73 0.25 7.27
N SER A 162 -23.72 -0.99 6.80
CA SER A 162 -23.60 -2.15 7.68
C SER A 162 -22.27 -2.15 8.45
N LEU A 163 -21.17 -1.84 7.78
CA LEU A 163 -19.84 -1.73 8.40
C LEU A 163 -19.77 -0.58 9.42
N LEU A 164 -20.43 0.53 9.17
CA LEU A 164 -20.52 1.65 10.14
C LEU A 164 -21.17 1.25 11.47
N ASN A 165 -22.15 0.34 11.41
CA ASN A 165 -22.86 -0.15 12.57
C ASN A 165 -22.29 -1.45 13.16
N ALA A 166 -21.26 -2.03 12.56
CA ALA A 166 -20.62 -3.25 13.02
C ALA A 166 -19.81 -3.01 14.31
N ILE A 167 -19.67 -4.06 15.11
CA ILE A 167 -18.77 -4.05 16.28
C ILE A 167 -17.33 -3.98 15.78
N SER A 168 -16.52 -3.16 16.42
CA SER A 168 -15.09 -3.10 16.13
C SER A 168 -14.43 -4.45 16.43
N PRO A 169 -13.54 -4.94 15.55
CA PRO A 169 -12.87 -6.21 15.78
C PRO A 169 -11.94 -6.13 16.99
N ASP A 170 -11.85 -7.23 17.71
CA ASP A 170 -10.87 -7.41 18.77
C ASP A 170 -9.60 -8.01 18.16
N TYR A 171 -8.46 -7.33 18.34
CA TYR A 171 -7.18 -7.73 17.79
C TYR A 171 -6.26 -8.30 18.87
N THR A 172 -5.67 -9.46 18.58
CA THR A 172 -4.65 -10.06 19.45
C THR A 172 -3.38 -9.20 19.44
N GLN A 173 -2.91 -8.83 20.63
CA GLN A 173 -1.67 -8.07 20.77
C GLN A 173 -0.49 -8.89 20.22
N PRO A 174 0.35 -8.29 19.36
CA PRO A 174 1.46 -9.00 18.76
C PRO A 174 2.61 -9.20 19.75
N THR A 175 3.27 -10.34 19.63
CA THR A 175 4.60 -10.59 20.18
C THR A 175 5.60 -10.70 19.03
N ALA A 176 6.84 -10.25 19.26
CA ALA A 176 7.89 -10.23 18.25
C ALA A 176 9.15 -10.92 18.79
N GLU A 177 9.67 -11.88 18.05
CA GLU A 177 10.96 -12.52 18.26
C GLU A 177 11.93 -12.00 17.21
N HIS A 178 13.05 -11.38 17.63
CA HIS A 178 14.09 -10.94 16.71
C HIS A 178 14.88 -12.14 16.17
N LEU A 179 14.94 -12.28 14.87
CA LEU A 179 15.59 -13.40 14.18
C LEU A 179 16.98 -13.05 13.67
N GLY A 180 17.32 -11.76 13.56
CA GLY A 180 18.61 -11.28 13.12
C GLY A 180 18.52 -10.04 12.24
N ASP A 181 19.67 -9.46 11.97
CA ASP A 181 19.87 -8.27 11.16
C ASP A 181 20.66 -8.62 9.89
N GLY A 182 20.34 -7.94 8.79
CA GLY A 182 21.04 -8.12 7.51
C GLY A 182 22.50 -7.61 7.52
N MET A 183 22.86 -6.75 8.48
CA MET A 183 24.23 -6.29 8.72
C MET A 183 24.48 -6.19 10.22
N ASN A 184 25.69 -6.52 10.65
CA ASN A 184 26.15 -6.16 11.98
C ASN A 184 26.71 -4.72 12.02
N ARG A 185 27.08 -4.25 13.21
CA ARG A 185 27.54 -2.86 13.42
C ARG A 185 28.80 -2.55 12.60
N GLU A 186 29.75 -3.46 12.53
CA GLU A 186 31.01 -3.31 11.81
C GLU A 186 30.78 -3.23 10.30
N GLN A 187 29.94 -4.09 9.76
CA GLN A 187 29.55 -4.10 8.34
C GLN A 187 28.84 -2.79 7.95
N HIS A 188 27.90 -2.33 8.77
CA HIS A 188 27.23 -1.05 8.55
C HIS A 188 28.21 0.12 8.58
N ALA A 189 29.11 0.17 9.57
CA ALA A 189 30.13 1.22 9.67
C ALA A 189 31.05 1.23 8.45
N ALA A 190 31.50 0.07 7.98
CA ALA A 190 32.31 -0.06 6.76
C ALA A 190 31.58 0.44 5.51
N ALA A 191 30.28 0.09 5.35
CA ALA A 191 29.47 0.56 4.24
C ALA A 191 29.30 2.10 4.26
N VAL A 192 29.05 2.70 5.44
CA VAL A 192 28.98 4.16 5.61
C VAL A 192 30.30 4.81 5.23
N MET A 193 31.44 4.25 5.64
CA MET A 193 32.77 4.80 5.28
C MET A 193 33.01 4.73 3.78
N LYS A 194 32.64 3.63 3.12
CA LYS A 194 32.74 3.49 1.66
C LYS A 194 31.91 4.57 0.93
N VAL A 195 30.64 4.80 1.34
CA VAL A 195 29.78 5.84 0.77
C VAL A 195 30.39 7.24 0.96
N LYS A 196 31.00 7.52 2.13
CA LYS A 196 31.68 8.80 2.36
C LYS A 196 32.88 9.00 1.41
N GLU A 197 33.62 7.95 1.08
CA GLU A 197 34.68 8.02 0.06
C GLU A 197 34.13 8.29 -1.33
N ASP A 198 33.05 7.63 -1.73
CA ASP A 198 32.41 7.83 -3.03
C ASP A 198 31.83 9.24 -3.18
N ILE A 199 31.27 9.82 -2.10
CA ILE A 199 30.84 11.23 -2.07
C ILE A 199 32.06 12.17 -2.25
N LYS A 200 33.17 11.94 -1.53
CA LYS A 200 34.40 12.75 -1.66
C LYS A 200 35.01 12.66 -3.06
N ALA A 201 34.92 11.50 -3.70
CA ALA A 201 35.37 11.30 -5.08
C ALA A 201 34.43 11.91 -6.14
N GLY A 202 33.28 12.45 -5.75
CA GLY A 202 32.30 13.05 -6.64
C GLY A 202 31.49 12.01 -7.45
N LEU A 203 31.49 10.75 -7.06
CA LEU A 203 30.75 9.69 -7.72
C LEU A 203 29.24 9.73 -7.42
N ILE A 204 28.89 10.16 -6.21
CA ILE A 204 27.50 10.32 -5.75
C ILE A 204 27.38 11.55 -4.87
N PHE A 205 26.18 12.11 -4.72
CA PHE A 205 25.91 13.24 -3.81
C PHE A 205 25.42 12.77 -2.46
N GLN A 206 24.63 11.69 -2.45
CA GLN A 206 23.92 11.20 -1.29
C GLN A 206 23.68 9.69 -1.45
N CYS A 207 23.70 8.98 -0.34
CA CYS A 207 23.27 7.58 -0.26
C CYS A 207 22.73 7.30 1.14
N GLU A 208 21.68 6.50 1.20
CA GLU A 208 21.17 5.94 2.44
C GLU A 208 21.74 4.53 2.61
N VAL A 209 22.31 4.25 3.78
CA VAL A 209 22.86 2.93 4.12
C VAL A 209 21.98 2.31 5.20
N GLY A 210 21.19 1.32 4.82
CA GLY A 210 20.28 0.62 5.71
C GLY A 210 20.45 -0.89 5.64
N PHE A 211 19.79 -1.58 6.54
CA PHE A 211 19.66 -3.04 6.55
C PHE A 211 18.28 -3.46 7.00
N LYS A 212 17.92 -4.71 6.73
CA LYS A 212 16.67 -5.32 7.19
C LYS A 212 16.90 -6.02 8.52
N SER A 213 16.00 -5.79 9.49
CA SER A 213 15.88 -6.61 10.69
C SER A 213 14.72 -7.56 10.51
N HIS A 214 14.94 -8.84 10.83
CA HIS A 214 13.94 -9.90 10.65
C HIS A 214 13.31 -10.25 11.99
N TYR A 215 11.99 -10.33 12.00
CA TYR A 215 11.21 -10.70 13.17
C TYR A 215 10.19 -11.77 12.84
N ARG A 216 9.99 -12.71 13.76
CA ARG A 216 8.80 -13.57 13.77
C ARG A 216 7.73 -12.90 14.61
N ILE A 217 6.58 -12.62 14.01
CA ILE A 217 5.46 -11.96 14.69
C ILE A 217 4.34 -12.99 14.89
N GLN A 218 3.78 -13.05 16.10
CA GLN A 218 2.58 -13.80 16.43
C GLN A 218 1.52 -12.80 16.91
N GLY A 219 0.27 -12.93 16.45
CA GLY A 219 -0.80 -11.97 16.69
C GLY A 219 -1.09 -11.08 15.49
N ASP A 220 -1.85 -10.03 15.70
CA ASP A 220 -2.37 -9.19 14.63
C ASP A 220 -1.45 -8.01 14.30
N SER A 221 -1.45 -7.58 13.05
CA SER A 221 -0.65 -6.43 12.60
C SER A 221 -1.31 -5.09 12.88
N MET A 222 -2.62 -5.04 13.09
CA MET A 222 -3.35 -3.79 13.35
C MET A 222 -2.87 -3.06 14.61
N PRO A 223 -2.58 -3.73 15.74
CA PRO A 223 -1.98 -3.08 16.91
C PRO A 223 -0.60 -2.47 16.62
N ILE A 224 0.20 -3.07 15.72
CA ILE A 224 1.50 -2.52 15.29
C ILE A 224 1.27 -1.19 14.58
N TYR A 225 0.33 -1.15 13.64
CA TYR A 225 -0.02 0.09 12.92
C TYR A 225 -0.62 1.14 13.84
N SER A 226 -1.52 0.74 14.75
CA SER A 226 -2.07 1.65 15.76
C SER A 226 -0.96 2.28 16.60
N LYS A 227 0.05 1.50 17.00
CA LYS A 227 1.19 2.03 17.75
C LYS A 227 2.08 2.94 16.92
N LEU A 228 2.29 2.62 15.64
CA LEU A 228 3.04 3.48 14.73
C LEU A 228 2.38 4.86 14.57
N ARG A 229 1.04 4.91 14.47
CA ARG A 229 0.26 6.17 14.43
C ARG A 229 0.49 7.06 15.65
N GLU A 230 0.72 6.47 16.83
CA GLU A 230 0.97 7.19 18.07
C GLU A 230 2.41 7.72 18.15
N VAL A 231 3.39 6.88 17.80
CA VAL A 231 4.81 7.17 18.06
C VAL A 231 5.48 7.93 16.91
N ASN A 232 4.95 7.81 15.70
CA ASN A 232 5.50 8.46 14.51
C ASN A 232 4.39 8.93 13.56
N PRO A 233 3.50 9.86 13.97
CA PRO A 233 2.49 10.41 13.08
C PRO A 233 3.16 11.16 11.91
N SER A 234 2.82 10.77 10.69
CA SER A 234 3.43 11.26 9.45
C SER A 234 2.36 11.74 8.46
N PRO A 235 2.68 12.68 7.56
CA PRO A 235 1.77 13.07 6.48
C PRO A 235 1.47 11.97 5.48
N HIS A 236 2.24 10.89 5.44
CA HIS A 236 2.14 9.83 4.44
C HIS A 236 2.19 8.45 5.09
N MET A 237 1.23 8.18 5.97
CA MET A 237 1.10 6.85 6.59
C MET A 237 0.28 5.91 5.70
N TYR A 238 0.64 4.65 5.73
CA TYR A 238 -0.04 3.63 4.93
C TYR A 238 -0.13 2.27 5.62
N TYR A 239 -1.22 1.59 5.34
CA TYR A 239 -1.45 0.18 5.62
C TYR A 239 -2.01 -0.45 4.34
N VAL A 240 -1.27 -1.38 3.74
CA VAL A 240 -1.68 -2.07 2.51
C VAL A 240 -1.68 -3.56 2.75
N LYS A 241 -2.78 -4.23 2.43
CA LYS A 241 -3.01 -5.66 2.67
C LYS A 241 -3.39 -6.37 1.37
N PHE A 242 -2.66 -7.45 1.08
CA PHE A 242 -2.96 -8.43 0.05
C PHE A 242 -2.94 -9.83 0.68
N GLY A 243 -4.07 -10.28 1.22
CA GLY A 243 -4.15 -11.53 1.97
C GLY A 243 -3.22 -11.53 3.18
N VAL A 244 -2.22 -12.39 3.16
CA VAL A 244 -1.21 -12.50 4.24
C VAL A 244 -0.11 -11.44 4.14
N GLN A 245 0.16 -10.93 2.93
CA GLN A 245 1.15 -9.87 2.72
C GLN A 245 0.60 -8.53 3.22
N LYS A 246 1.38 -7.84 4.05
CA LYS A 246 1.02 -6.52 4.56
C LYS A 246 2.23 -5.60 4.53
N ILE A 247 2.00 -4.35 4.14
CA ILE A 247 3.00 -3.29 4.13
C ILE A 247 2.47 -2.16 4.99
N ILE A 248 3.24 -1.80 6.00
CA ILE A 248 2.89 -0.80 7.00
C ILE A 248 4.02 0.21 7.08
N GLY A 249 3.71 1.50 7.04
CA GLY A 249 4.73 2.53 7.13
C GLY A 249 4.19 3.91 7.51
N ALA A 250 5.15 4.80 7.78
CA ALA A 250 4.93 6.19 8.16
C ALA A 250 5.95 7.10 7.47
#